data_a218265e549ecfd5a77fcfbaa3a601ac
#
_entry.id   a218265e549ecfd5a77fcfbaa3a601ac
#
_cell.length_a   1.000
_cell.length_b   1.000
_cell.length_c   1.000
_cell.angle_alpha   90.00
_cell.angle_beta   90.00
_cell.angle_gamma   90.00
#
_symmetry.space_group_name_H-M   'P 1'
#
loop_
_entity.id
_entity.type
_entity.pdbx_description
1 polymer ?
#
loop_
_entity_poly.entity_id
_entity_poly.type
_entity_poly.pdbx_seq_one_letter_code
_entity_poly.pdbx_strand_id
1 'polypeptide(L)'
;MDAYSQVADEQLDDLERSDPVPYDAVLTICEHIFDHPEQAQSRSRAIKTEEGIHMVLSVPGFPPYQVFWSTEAPRIEAVSR
;
A
#
# COMPACT_ATOMS: atom_id res chain seq x y z
N MET A 1 1.18 -17.83 -1.38
CA MET A 1 0.18 -16.79 -1.13
C MET A 1 0.82 -15.43 -1.38
N ASP A 2 0.21 -14.63 -2.20
CA ASP A 2 0.82 -13.38 -2.63
C ASP A 2 0.60 -12.28 -1.61
N ALA A 3 1.68 -11.70 -1.11
CA ALA A 3 1.62 -10.54 -0.23
C ALA A 3 1.16 -9.28 -0.97
N TYR A 4 1.25 -9.31 -2.31
CA TYR A 4 0.82 -8.23 -3.19
C TYR A 4 -0.23 -8.75 -4.15
N SER A 5 -1.30 -7.99 -4.37
CA SER A 5 -2.25 -8.32 -5.42
C SER A 5 -1.60 -8.13 -6.79
N GLN A 6 -2.19 -8.71 -7.83
CA GLN A 6 -1.69 -8.49 -9.19
C GLN A 6 -1.73 -7.01 -9.57
N VAL A 7 -2.79 -6.32 -9.17
CA VAL A 7 -2.93 -4.87 -9.42
C VAL A 7 -1.79 -4.11 -8.76
N ALA A 8 -1.49 -4.40 -7.49
CA ALA A 8 -0.40 -3.74 -6.77
C ALA A 8 0.95 -4.02 -7.43
N ASP A 9 1.20 -5.27 -7.83
CA ASP A 9 2.45 -5.63 -8.51
C ASP A 9 2.64 -4.83 -9.80
N GLU A 10 1.60 -4.73 -10.62
CA GLU A 10 1.66 -3.97 -11.88
C GLU A 10 1.88 -2.48 -11.62
N GLN A 11 1.20 -1.93 -10.63
CA GLN A 11 1.34 -0.52 -10.28
C GLN A 11 2.75 -0.21 -9.76
N LEU A 12 3.31 -1.09 -8.95
CA LEU A 12 4.67 -0.92 -8.44
C LEU A 12 5.71 -1.04 -9.56
N ASP A 13 5.54 -1.98 -10.49
CA ASP A 13 6.43 -2.10 -11.64
C ASP A 13 6.42 -0.83 -12.49
N ASP A 14 5.24 -0.30 -12.76
CA ASP A 14 5.10 0.93 -13.52
C ASP A 14 5.75 2.11 -12.81
N LEU A 15 5.55 2.21 -11.49
CA LEU A 15 6.11 3.29 -10.69
C LEU A 15 7.64 3.21 -10.66
N GLU A 16 8.19 2.01 -10.53
CA GLU A 16 9.64 1.82 -10.53
C GLU A 16 10.28 2.34 -11.81
N ARG A 17 9.61 2.10 -12.94
CA ARG A 17 10.12 2.55 -14.24
C ARG A 17 9.96 4.03 -14.47
N SER A 18 8.84 4.61 -14.00
CA SER A 18 8.49 6.01 -14.31
C SER A 18 9.02 7.00 -13.29
N ASP A 19 9.09 6.62 -12.01
CA ASP A 19 9.46 7.57 -10.95
C ASP A 19 10.02 6.81 -9.74
N PRO A 20 11.33 6.52 -9.75
CA PRO A 20 11.94 5.67 -8.72
C PRO A 20 11.97 6.29 -7.32
N VAL A 21 11.92 7.63 -7.19
CA VAL A 21 11.98 8.26 -5.87
C VAL A 21 10.72 7.98 -5.06
N PRO A 22 9.50 8.27 -5.55
CA PRO A 22 8.30 7.85 -4.83
C PRO A 22 8.14 6.33 -4.76
N TYR A 23 8.69 5.59 -5.73
CA TYR A 23 8.68 4.13 -5.67
C TYR A 23 9.34 3.62 -4.39
N ASP A 24 10.53 4.14 -4.07
CA ASP A 24 11.24 3.75 -2.84
C ASP A 24 10.44 4.08 -1.60
N ALA A 25 9.80 5.25 -1.57
CA ALA A 25 8.98 5.66 -0.44
C ALA A 25 7.75 4.74 -0.27
N VAL A 26 7.11 4.37 -1.39
CA VAL A 26 5.97 3.44 -1.37
C VAL A 26 6.40 2.07 -0.87
N LEU A 27 7.54 1.56 -1.32
CA LEU A 27 8.06 0.28 -0.83
C LEU A 27 8.34 0.30 0.66
N THR A 28 8.89 1.40 1.16
CA THR A 28 9.14 1.55 2.60
C THR A 28 7.84 1.44 3.39
N ILE A 29 6.77 2.04 2.89
CA ILE A 29 5.45 1.94 3.52
C ILE A 29 4.92 0.50 3.46
N CYS A 30 5.07 -0.18 2.33
CA CYS A 30 4.66 -1.58 2.20
C CYS A 30 5.40 -2.47 3.20
N GLU A 31 6.70 -2.28 3.34
CA GLU A 31 7.50 -3.03 4.30
C GLU A 31 7.07 -2.74 5.74
N HIS A 32 6.74 -1.49 6.04
CA HIS A 32 6.23 -1.12 7.36
C HIS A 32 4.92 -1.84 7.66
N ILE A 33 4.03 -1.95 6.67
CA ILE A 33 2.76 -2.66 6.83
C ILE A 33 3.01 -4.14 7.19
N PHE A 34 3.97 -4.79 6.52
CA PHE A 34 4.27 -6.19 6.80
C PHE A 34 4.97 -6.38 8.14
N ASP A 35 5.88 -5.48 8.49
CA ASP A 35 6.66 -5.59 9.74
C ASP A 35 5.87 -5.17 10.96
N HIS A 36 4.99 -4.16 10.82
CA HIS A 36 4.25 -3.58 11.93
C HIS A 36 2.79 -3.32 11.53
N PRO A 37 2.01 -4.37 11.26
CA PRO A 37 0.65 -4.20 10.73
C PRO A 37 -0.27 -3.45 11.70
N GLU A 38 -0.10 -3.62 13.01
CA GLU A 38 -0.94 -2.94 13.98
C GLU A 38 -0.67 -1.45 14.01
N GLN A 39 0.59 -1.05 13.91
CA GLN A 39 0.94 0.38 13.82
C GLN A 39 0.45 0.97 12.51
N ALA A 40 0.63 0.26 11.41
CA ALA A 40 0.15 0.70 10.11
C ALA A 40 -1.37 0.89 10.13
N GLN A 41 -2.09 -0.05 10.74
CA GLN A 41 -3.55 0.06 10.85
C GLN A 41 -3.97 1.29 11.64
N SER A 42 -3.29 1.60 12.74
CA SER A 42 -3.63 2.75 13.55
C SER A 42 -3.42 4.08 12.82
N ARG A 43 -2.53 4.09 11.82
CA ARG A 43 -2.25 5.27 11.00
C ARG A 43 -3.06 5.30 9.71
N SER A 44 -3.74 4.21 9.41
CA SER A 44 -4.53 4.09 8.19
C SER A 44 -5.96 4.57 8.40
N ARG A 45 -6.59 4.91 7.28
CA ARG A 45 -8.01 5.20 7.22
C ARG A 45 -8.73 3.98 6.67
N ALA A 46 -9.81 3.56 7.31
CA ALA A 46 -10.60 2.43 6.82
C ALA A 46 -11.57 2.91 5.74
N ILE A 47 -11.65 2.16 4.63
CA ILE A 47 -12.63 2.41 3.60
C ILE A 47 -13.40 1.12 3.32
N LYS A 48 -14.67 1.25 2.98
CA LYS A 48 -15.52 0.13 2.62
C LYS A 48 -15.51 -0.05 1.11
N THR A 49 -15.20 -1.27 0.66
CA THR A 49 -15.20 -1.61 -0.76
C THR A 49 -16.14 -2.78 -1.01
N GLU A 50 -16.34 -3.13 -2.27
CA GLU A 50 -17.12 -4.30 -2.64
C GLU A 50 -16.52 -5.59 -2.10
N GLU A 51 -15.21 -5.60 -1.91
CA GLU A 51 -14.48 -6.77 -1.41
C GLU A 51 -14.36 -6.80 0.12
N GLY A 52 -14.89 -5.78 0.80
CA GLY A 52 -14.81 -5.66 2.25
C GLY A 52 -14.12 -4.37 2.66
N ILE A 53 -13.50 -4.37 3.83
CA ILE A 53 -12.85 -3.17 4.36
C ILE A 53 -11.37 -3.21 4.01
N HIS A 54 -10.91 -2.14 3.37
CA HIS A 54 -9.48 -1.94 3.11
C HIS A 54 -8.95 -0.80 3.96
N MET A 55 -7.67 -0.84 4.26
CA MET A 55 -6.96 0.23 4.94
C MET A 55 -6.25 1.09 3.91
N VAL A 56 -6.20 2.40 4.13
CA VAL A 56 -5.51 3.35 3.25
C VAL A 56 -4.46 4.08 4.08
N LEU A 57 -3.21 3.94 3.68
CA LEU A 57 -2.09 4.59 4.36
C LEU A 57 -1.40 5.54 3.39
N SER A 58 -1.34 6.82 3.77
CA SER A 58 -0.66 7.82 2.95
C SER A 58 0.85 7.64 3.01
N VAL A 59 1.53 7.94 1.91
CA VAL A 59 2.99 7.87 1.83
C VAL A 59 3.55 9.22 2.26
N PRO A 60 4.25 9.30 3.42
CA PRO A 60 4.78 10.58 3.91
C PRO A 60 5.76 11.21 2.93
N GLY A 61 5.61 12.52 2.71
CA GLY A 61 6.48 13.26 1.82
C GLY A 61 6.16 13.16 0.34
N PHE A 62 5.21 12.31 -0.03
CA PHE A 62 4.85 12.10 -1.43
C PHE A 62 3.33 12.08 -1.64
N PRO A 63 2.61 13.13 -1.22
CA PRO A 63 1.20 13.20 -1.56
C PRO A 63 1.07 13.38 -3.07
N PRO A 64 0.08 12.80 -3.73
CA PRO A 64 -1.06 12.09 -3.16
C PRO A 64 -0.92 10.57 -3.13
N TYR A 65 0.30 10.03 -3.11
CA TYR A 65 0.49 8.58 -3.11
C TYR A 65 -0.09 7.94 -1.87
N GLN A 66 -0.81 6.83 -2.05
CA GLN A 66 -1.46 6.07 -1.00
C GLN A 66 -1.32 4.59 -1.26
N VAL A 67 -1.26 3.82 -0.18
CA VAL A 67 -1.21 2.36 -0.26
C VAL A 67 -2.52 1.81 0.30
N PHE A 68 -3.20 0.99 -0.48
CA PHE A 68 -4.43 0.30 -0.08
C PHE A 68 -4.05 -1.12 0.31
N TRP A 69 -4.43 -1.53 1.51
CA TRP A 69 -4.05 -2.84 2.02
C TRP A 69 -5.16 -3.44 2.87
N SER A 70 -5.12 -4.76 3.02
CA SER A 70 -6.08 -5.49 3.86
C SER A 70 -5.36 -6.05 5.07
N THR A 71 -6.10 -6.12 6.19
CA THR A 71 -5.52 -6.56 7.46
C THR A 71 -5.30 -8.08 7.52
N GLU A 72 -5.94 -8.82 6.64
CA GLU A 72 -5.76 -10.25 6.56
C GLU A 72 -4.44 -10.56 5.85
N ALA A 73 -3.57 -11.24 6.53
CA ALA A 73 -2.26 -11.73 6.11
C ALA A 73 -1.06 -10.85 6.50
N PRO A 74 -0.93 -9.53 6.46
CA PRO A 74 -1.62 -8.52 5.64
C PRO A 74 -1.25 -8.58 4.16
N ARG A 75 -2.02 -7.90 3.33
CA ARG A 75 -1.81 -7.92 1.88
C ARG A 75 -1.92 -6.52 1.30
N ILE A 76 -1.02 -6.18 0.39
CA ILE A 76 -1.09 -4.92 -0.34
C ILE A 76 -2.05 -5.10 -1.53
N GLU A 77 -3.12 -4.33 -1.57
CA GLU A 77 -4.17 -4.49 -2.58
C GLU A 77 -3.98 -3.57 -3.77
N ALA A 78 -3.51 -2.34 -3.55
CA ALA A 78 -3.29 -1.39 -4.64
C ALA A 78 -2.41 -0.24 -4.15
N VAL A 79 -1.82 0.47 -5.11
CA VAL A 79 -1.08 1.71 -4.88
C VAL A 79 -1.68 2.75 -5.84
N SER A 80 -1.99 3.95 -5.34
CA SER A 80 -2.54 4.98 -6.20
C SER A 80 -2.02 6.37 -5.82
N ARG A 81 -2.25 7.28 -6.72
CA ARG A 81 -2.03 8.71 -6.49
C ARG A 81 -3.30 9.39 -6.08
#